data_57b121a59e68d8f2c7c41095ebd6576b
#
_entry.id   57b121a59e68d8f2c7c41095ebd6576b
#
_cell.length_a   1.000
_cell.length_b   1.000
_cell.length_c   1.000
_cell.angle_alpha   90.00
_cell.angle_beta   90.00
_cell.angle_gamma   90.00
#
_symmetry.space_group_name_H-M   'P 1'
#
loop_
_entity.id
_entity.type
_entity.pdbx_description
1 polymer ?
#
loop_
_entity_poly.entity_id
_entity_poly.type
_entity_poly.pdbx_seq_one_letter_code
_entity_poly.pdbx_strand_id
1 'polypeptide(L)'
;MDKQIIITIGREFGSGGLEIAEKLGAKLGIPVYDKEYFTNLLKQDKILEKDQVLFDESSPMTMPSISMIGSDWFDKQGRIDYAEFNYIKKEAEAGKSFIVVGRCAEYVLKDHPARVSFFILGDPEVKIKRIAQMYGLTEQKAATACKNMDKSRKSYHNFYSSVKWGDSRA
;
A
#
# COMPACT_ATOMS: atom_id res chain seq x y z
N MET A 1 28.96 10.15 -3.31
CA MET A 1 27.91 9.13 -3.06
C MET A 1 26.64 9.92 -2.82
N ASP A 2 25.66 9.75 -3.66
CA ASP A 2 24.36 10.38 -3.44
C ASP A 2 23.73 9.81 -2.16
N LYS A 3 23.16 10.70 -1.36
CA LYS A 3 22.55 10.32 -0.08
C LYS A 3 21.33 9.45 -0.36
N GLN A 4 21.26 8.26 0.25
CA GLN A 4 20.08 7.39 0.15
C GLN A 4 18.80 8.13 0.56
N ILE A 5 17.74 7.94 -0.21
CA ILE A 5 16.40 8.49 0.07
C ILE A 5 15.39 7.34 -0.04
N ILE A 6 14.64 7.13 1.03
CA ILE A 6 13.52 6.19 1.05
C ILE A 6 12.25 6.96 1.38
N ILE A 7 11.26 6.90 0.49
CA ILE A 7 10.00 7.61 0.67
C ILE A 7 8.89 6.58 0.88
N THR A 8 8.18 6.70 2.00
CA THR A 8 6.99 5.88 2.27
C THR A 8 5.73 6.73 2.10
N ILE A 9 4.74 6.22 1.36
CA ILE A 9 3.51 6.94 1.05
C ILE A 9 2.30 6.13 1.53
N GLY A 10 1.76 6.54 2.68
CA GLY A 10 0.42 6.17 3.11
C GLY A 10 -0.62 7.03 2.38
N ARG A 11 -1.83 6.51 2.18
CA ARG A 11 -2.82 7.25 1.37
C ARG A 11 -4.25 6.78 1.61
N GLU A 12 -5.19 7.69 1.49
CA GLU A 12 -6.60 7.37 1.34
C GLU A 12 -6.92 6.90 -0.07
N PHE A 13 -8.01 6.13 -0.20
CA PHE A 13 -8.49 5.66 -1.52
C PHE A 13 -9.07 6.84 -2.32
N GLY A 14 -8.64 6.96 -3.56
CA GLY A 14 -9.04 8.08 -4.42
C GLY A 14 -8.25 9.38 -4.21
N SER A 15 -7.33 9.43 -3.25
CA SER A 15 -6.52 10.64 -2.99
C SER A 15 -5.45 10.95 -4.06
N GLY A 16 -5.20 10.02 -4.99
CA GLY A 16 -4.13 10.17 -5.99
C GLY A 16 -2.73 9.83 -5.48
N GLY A 17 -2.62 9.18 -4.31
CA GLY A 17 -1.32 8.89 -3.70
C GLY A 17 -0.39 8.03 -4.57
N LEU A 18 -0.92 7.07 -5.35
CA LEU A 18 -0.10 6.29 -6.28
C LEU A 18 0.42 7.17 -7.42
N GLU A 19 -0.43 7.98 -8.03
CA GLU A 19 -0.04 8.90 -9.11
C GLU A 19 1.03 9.91 -8.65
N ILE A 20 0.92 10.37 -7.39
CA ILE A 20 1.94 11.24 -6.78
C ILE A 20 3.26 10.46 -6.64
N ALA A 21 3.22 9.21 -6.18
CA ALA A 21 4.40 8.36 -6.05
C ALA A 21 5.10 8.14 -7.40
N GLU A 22 4.35 7.82 -8.45
CA GLU A 22 4.86 7.61 -9.81
C GLU A 22 5.53 8.87 -10.37
N LYS A 23 4.87 10.02 -10.26
CA LYS A 23 5.44 11.30 -10.70
C LYS A 23 6.70 11.68 -9.92
N LEU A 24 6.70 11.41 -8.61
CA LEU A 24 7.86 11.66 -7.75
C LEU A 24 9.01 10.72 -8.09
N GLY A 25 8.73 9.43 -8.29
CA GLY A 25 9.71 8.43 -8.71
C GLY A 25 10.37 8.79 -10.04
N ALA A 26 9.56 9.19 -11.03
CA ALA A 26 10.06 9.64 -12.32
C ALA A 26 10.94 10.91 -12.19
N LYS A 27 10.55 11.86 -11.33
CA LYS A 27 11.31 13.10 -11.10
C LYS A 27 12.63 12.85 -10.38
N LEU A 28 12.68 11.91 -9.45
CA LEU A 28 13.87 11.59 -8.65
C LEU A 28 14.73 10.50 -9.30
N GLY A 29 14.26 9.82 -10.34
CA GLY A 29 14.95 8.69 -10.98
C GLY A 29 15.05 7.47 -10.07
N ILE A 30 14.09 7.26 -9.16
CA ILE A 30 14.07 6.12 -8.22
C ILE A 30 12.83 5.25 -8.44
N PRO A 31 12.92 3.92 -8.20
CA PRO A 31 11.81 3.01 -8.43
C PRO A 31 10.66 3.24 -7.44
N VAL A 32 9.45 2.88 -7.88
CA VAL A 32 8.23 2.88 -7.05
C VAL A 32 7.81 1.42 -6.81
N TYR A 33 7.70 1.05 -5.55
CA TYR A 33 7.26 -0.26 -5.08
C TYR A 33 5.80 -0.15 -4.63
N ASP A 34 4.92 -0.44 -5.55
CA ASP A 34 3.47 -0.48 -5.33
C ASP A 34 2.96 -1.93 -5.26
N LYS A 35 1.64 -2.11 -5.28
CA LYS A 35 1.00 -3.42 -5.28
C LYS A 35 1.40 -4.26 -6.50
N GLU A 36 1.43 -3.66 -7.69
CA GLU A 36 1.75 -4.38 -8.92
C GLU A 36 3.20 -4.86 -8.89
N TYR A 37 4.11 -4.02 -8.43
CA TYR A 37 5.50 -4.38 -8.22
C TYR A 37 5.64 -5.62 -7.33
N PHE A 38 5.02 -5.61 -6.14
CA PHE A 38 5.08 -6.75 -5.21
C PHE A 38 4.39 -8.00 -5.76
N THR A 39 3.26 -7.83 -6.47
CA THR A 39 2.59 -8.95 -7.13
C THR A 39 3.51 -9.67 -8.11
N ASN A 40 4.24 -8.91 -8.93
CA ASN A 40 5.17 -9.46 -9.90
C ASN A 40 6.39 -10.11 -9.23
N LEU A 41 6.94 -9.47 -8.21
CA LEU A 41 8.06 -9.99 -7.42
C LEU A 41 7.70 -11.34 -6.78
N LEU A 42 6.60 -11.40 -6.06
CA LEU A 42 6.19 -12.60 -5.33
C LEU A 42 5.78 -13.76 -6.24
N LYS A 43 5.31 -13.47 -7.46
CA LYS A 43 5.08 -14.50 -8.48
C LYS A 43 6.39 -15.06 -9.03
N GLN A 44 7.39 -14.21 -9.23
CA GLN A 44 8.72 -14.65 -9.66
C GLN A 44 9.39 -15.55 -8.63
N ASP A 45 9.27 -15.20 -7.36
CA ASP A 45 9.83 -15.96 -6.24
C ASP A 45 8.99 -17.19 -5.85
N LYS A 46 7.91 -17.49 -6.59
CA LYS A 46 6.98 -18.62 -6.34
C LYS A 46 6.33 -18.58 -4.94
N ILE A 47 6.28 -17.43 -4.31
CA ILE A 47 5.57 -17.22 -3.04
C ILE A 47 4.07 -17.08 -3.30
N LEU A 48 3.70 -16.50 -4.45
CA LEU A 48 2.33 -16.46 -4.94
C LEU A 48 2.10 -17.56 -5.97
N GLU A 49 1.05 -18.35 -5.78
CA GLU A 49 0.51 -19.23 -6.80
C GLU A 49 -0.09 -18.41 -7.95
N LYS A 50 -0.16 -18.99 -9.16
CA LYS A 50 -0.59 -18.28 -10.38
C LYS A 50 -1.93 -17.55 -10.26
N ASP A 51 -2.84 -18.12 -9.46
CA ASP A 51 -4.22 -17.63 -9.29
C ASP A 51 -4.43 -16.87 -7.96
N GLN A 52 -3.37 -16.73 -7.15
CA GLN A 52 -3.44 -16.04 -5.87
C GLN A 52 -3.35 -14.54 -6.10
N VAL A 53 -4.43 -13.84 -5.78
CA VAL A 53 -4.48 -12.38 -5.79
C VAL A 53 -4.01 -11.89 -4.43
N LEU A 54 -3.00 -11.03 -4.41
CA LEU A 54 -2.65 -10.28 -3.21
C LEU A 54 -3.88 -9.57 -2.67
N PHE A 55 -3.97 -9.47 -1.34
CA PHE A 55 -4.99 -8.63 -0.72
C PHE A 55 -5.03 -7.28 -1.41
N ASP A 56 -6.13 -7.04 -2.11
CA ASP A 56 -6.26 -5.87 -2.97
C ASP A 56 -6.71 -4.65 -2.18
N GLU A 57 -5.76 -3.90 -1.67
CA GLU A 57 -6.03 -2.58 -1.11
C GLU A 57 -6.59 -1.59 -2.13
N SER A 58 -6.61 -1.92 -3.42
CA SER A 58 -6.99 -1.00 -4.49
C SER A 58 -8.32 -1.33 -5.18
N SER A 59 -8.90 -2.53 -4.97
CA SER A 59 -10.14 -2.91 -5.63
C SER A 59 -11.34 -2.90 -4.67
N PRO A 60 -12.35 -2.09 -4.93
CA PRO A 60 -13.56 -2.05 -4.09
C PRO A 60 -14.42 -3.32 -4.18
N MET A 61 -14.09 -4.25 -5.09
CA MET A 61 -14.91 -5.43 -5.39
C MET A 61 -14.41 -6.74 -4.76
N THR A 62 -13.25 -6.77 -4.11
CA THR A 62 -12.58 -8.02 -3.75
C THR A 62 -12.41 -8.28 -2.24
N MET A 63 -13.20 -7.64 -1.38
CA MET A 63 -13.20 -8.04 0.03
C MET A 63 -14.01 -9.33 0.20
N PRO A 64 -13.37 -10.47 0.47
CA PRO A 64 -14.12 -11.64 0.91
C PRO A 64 -14.82 -11.33 2.23
N SER A 65 -16.07 -11.74 2.35
CA SER A 65 -16.77 -11.63 3.64
C SER A 65 -15.96 -12.36 4.71
N ILE A 66 -15.79 -11.76 5.88
CA ILE A 66 -15.01 -12.31 7.00
C ILE A 66 -15.42 -13.77 7.32
N SER A 67 -16.67 -14.15 7.06
CA SER A 67 -17.19 -15.51 7.24
C SER A 67 -16.62 -16.55 6.26
N MET A 68 -15.92 -16.15 5.18
CA MET A 68 -15.29 -17.05 4.21
C MET A 68 -13.78 -17.18 4.41
N ILE A 69 -13.21 -16.49 5.38
CA ILE A 69 -11.79 -16.45 5.64
C ILE A 69 -11.44 -17.57 6.63
N GLY A 70 -10.94 -18.70 6.14
CA GLY A 70 -10.42 -19.78 6.98
C GLY A 70 -9.04 -19.43 7.57
N SER A 71 -8.59 -20.22 8.56
CA SER A 71 -7.26 -20.12 9.17
C SER A 71 -6.13 -20.09 8.14
N ASP A 72 -6.22 -20.91 7.11
CA ASP A 72 -5.25 -21.01 6.02
C ASP A 72 -5.04 -19.69 5.27
N TRP A 73 -6.06 -18.83 5.20
CA TRP A 73 -5.95 -17.55 4.56
C TRP A 73 -5.06 -16.59 5.37
N PHE A 74 -5.25 -16.56 6.68
CA PHE A 74 -4.43 -15.74 7.58
C PHE A 74 -2.96 -16.15 7.54
N ASP A 75 -2.69 -17.47 7.50
CA ASP A 75 -1.32 -18.00 7.41
C ASP A 75 -0.68 -17.68 6.06
N LYS A 76 -1.44 -17.76 4.97
CA LYS A 76 -0.96 -17.41 3.63
C LYS A 76 -0.72 -15.90 3.51
N GLN A 77 -1.65 -15.07 3.98
CA GLN A 77 -1.51 -13.62 3.95
C GLN A 77 -0.32 -13.17 4.81
N GLY A 78 -0.17 -13.70 6.01
CA GLY A 78 0.96 -13.40 6.89
C GLY A 78 2.32 -13.72 6.25
N ARG A 79 2.43 -14.82 5.49
CA ARG A 79 3.66 -15.14 4.74
C ARG A 79 3.94 -14.14 3.62
N ILE A 80 2.91 -13.68 2.93
CA ILE A 80 3.02 -12.67 1.88
C ILE A 80 3.49 -11.35 2.47
N ASP A 81 2.83 -10.86 3.52
CA ASP A 81 3.17 -9.60 4.17
C ASP A 81 4.59 -9.64 4.74
N TYR A 82 4.99 -10.77 5.32
CA TYR A 82 6.35 -10.96 5.82
C TYR A 82 7.40 -10.92 4.69
N ALA A 83 7.11 -11.52 3.54
CA ALA A 83 7.99 -11.47 2.37
C ALA A 83 8.14 -10.04 1.83
N GLU A 84 7.04 -9.27 1.75
CA GLU A 84 7.07 -7.87 1.36
C GLU A 84 7.90 -7.02 2.33
N PHE A 85 7.68 -7.19 3.64
CA PHE A 85 8.43 -6.44 4.68
C PHE A 85 9.92 -6.76 4.65
N ASN A 86 10.29 -8.03 4.48
CA ASN A 86 11.69 -8.43 4.36
C ASN A 86 12.35 -7.87 3.11
N TYR A 87 11.63 -7.86 1.99
CA TYR A 87 12.12 -7.25 0.76
C TYR A 87 12.40 -5.77 0.95
N ILE A 88 11.45 -5.01 1.52
CA ILE A 88 11.59 -3.58 1.80
C ILE A 88 12.82 -3.32 2.69
N LYS A 89 13.00 -4.08 3.75
CA LYS A 89 14.17 -3.96 4.65
C LYS A 89 15.46 -4.26 3.92
N LYS A 90 15.53 -5.34 3.17
CA LYS A 90 16.72 -5.74 2.40
C LYS A 90 17.14 -4.66 1.38
N GLU A 91 16.19 -4.07 0.68
CA GLU A 91 16.46 -2.99 -0.27
C GLU A 91 16.98 -1.72 0.44
N ALA A 92 16.43 -1.42 1.61
CA ALA A 92 16.88 -0.31 2.44
C ALA A 92 18.31 -0.53 2.98
N GLU A 93 18.59 -1.71 3.53
CA GLU A 93 19.92 -2.10 4.03
C GLU A 93 20.97 -2.16 2.93
N ALA A 94 20.57 -2.48 1.69
CA ALA A 94 21.44 -2.43 0.52
C ALA A 94 21.79 -1.00 0.04
N GLY A 95 21.33 0.03 0.74
CA GLY A 95 21.61 1.43 0.41
C GLY A 95 20.81 1.97 -0.79
N LYS A 96 19.77 1.26 -1.24
CA LYS A 96 18.97 1.67 -2.39
C LYS A 96 18.02 2.80 -2.04
N SER A 97 17.78 3.69 -2.99
CA SER A 97 16.74 4.71 -2.91
C SER A 97 15.49 4.24 -3.64
N PHE A 98 14.33 4.38 -3.01
CA PHE A 98 13.04 3.96 -3.59
C PHE A 98 11.85 4.67 -2.93
N ILE A 99 10.71 4.58 -3.58
CA ILE A 99 9.41 4.97 -3.00
C ILE A 99 8.61 3.70 -2.77
N VAL A 100 7.97 3.56 -1.62
CA VAL A 100 7.04 2.46 -1.35
C VAL A 100 5.66 2.99 -0.99
N VAL A 101 4.63 2.41 -1.62
CA VAL A 101 3.23 2.86 -1.49
C VAL A 101 2.44 1.87 -0.64
N GLY A 102 2.10 2.25 0.58
CA GLY A 102 1.40 1.42 1.56
C GLY A 102 2.31 0.38 2.23
N ARG A 103 1.78 -0.83 2.48
CA ARG A 103 2.52 -1.97 3.06
C ARG A 103 3.09 -1.69 4.44
N CYS A 104 2.48 -0.78 5.21
CA CYS A 104 3.01 -0.34 6.50
C CYS A 104 4.50 0.04 6.46
N ALA A 105 4.98 0.50 5.30
CA ALA A 105 6.41 0.71 5.08
C ALA A 105 7.01 1.76 6.01
N GLU A 106 6.22 2.75 6.42
CA GLU A 106 6.61 3.74 7.42
C GLU A 106 6.91 3.10 8.78
N TYR A 107 6.19 2.03 9.13
CA TYR A 107 6.42 1.26 10.36
C TYR A 107 7.55 0.23 10.17
N VAL A 108 7.58 -0.45 9.04
CA VAL A 108 8.63 -1.43 8.70
C VAL A 108 10.03 -0.80 8.74
N LEU A 109 10.13 0.46 8.31
CA LEU A 109 11.37 1.24 8.23
C LEU A 109 11.45 2.33 9.31
N LYS A 110 10.72 2.21 10.42
CA LYS A 110 10.59 3.27 11.43
C LYS A 110 11.91 3.81 11.96
N ASP A 111 12.91 2.96 12.08
CA ASP A 111 14.22 3.31 12.62
C ASP A 111 15.26 3.63 11.53
N HIS A 112 14.86 3.62 10.25
CA HIS A 112 15.80 3.84 9.15
C HIS A 112 16.05 5.34 8.91
N PRO A 113 17.32 5.81 8.96
CA PRO A 113 17.65 7.24 8.95
C PRO A 113 17.37 7.95 7.62
N ALA A 114 17.31 7.20 6.50
CA ALA A 114 17.03 7.76 5.18
C ALA A 114 15.52 7.80 4.86
N ARG A 115 14.66 7.37 5.78
CA ARG A 115 13.21 7.35 5.59
C ARG A 115 12.58 8.74 5.71
N VAL A 116 11.71 9.06 4.76
CA VAL A 116 10.78 10.20 4.82
C VAL A 116 9.38 9.68 4.56
N SER A 117 8.44 9.92 5.47
CA SER A 117 7.07 9.42 5.38
C SER A 117 6.09 10.51 5.02
N PHE A 118 5.17 10.19 4.12
CA PHE A 118 4.04 11.04 3.75
C PHE A 118 2.73 10.27 3.89
N PHE A 119 1.67 10.98 4.25
CA PHE A 119 0.31 10.46 4.18
C PHE A 119 -0.53 11.39 3.31
N ILE A 120 -1.09 10.84 2.22
CA ILE A 120 -1.87 11.62 1.25
C ILE A 120 -3.34 11.53 1.58
N LEU A 121 -3.88 12.64 2.02
CA LEU A 121 -5.31 12.85 2.21
C LEU A 121 -5.94 13.40 0.93
N GLY A 122 -7.22 13.20 0.76
CA GLY A 122 -7.99 13.80 -0.33
C GLY A 122 -9.30 14.40 0.17
N ASP A 123 -9.72 15.48 -0.46
CA ASP A 123 -11.07 16.01 -0.26
C ASP A 123 -12.11 14.93 -0.56
N PRO A 124 -13.08 14.68 0.33
CA PRO A 124 -14.07 13.61 0.16
C PRO A 124 -14.84 13.66 -1.16
N GLU A 125 -15.27 14.84 -1.59
CA GLU A 125 -16.02 14.99 -2.86
C GLU A 125 -15.13 14.71 -4.06
N VAL A 126 -13.88 15.18 -4.03
CA VAL A 126 -12.91 14.94 -5.11
C VAL A 126 -12.57 13.45 -5.21
N LYS A 127 -12.34 12.78 -4.07
CA LYS A 127 -12.10 11.32 -4.02
C LYS A 127 -13.26 10.54 -4.63
N ILE A 128 -14.49 10.86 -4.22
CA ILE A 128 -15.70 10.17 -4.68
C ILE A 128 -15.87 10.35 -6.19
N LYS A 129 -15.76 11.56 -6.71
CA LYS A 129 -15.88 11.83 -8.16
C LYS A 129 -14.79 11.10 -8.95
N ARG A 130 -13.55 11.11 -8.46
CA ARG A 130 -12.42 10.38 -9.08
C ARG A 130 -12.70 8.88 -9.16
N ILE A 131 -13.15 8.27 -8.06
CA ILE A 131 -13.46 6.84 -8.02
C ILE A 131 -14.67 6.50 -8.88
N ALA A 132 -15.72 7.34 -8.88
CA ALA A 132 -16.87 7.18 -9.74
C ALA A 132 -16.48 7.14 -11.23
N GLN A 133 -15.64 8.06 -11.67
CA GLN A 133 -15.13 8.12 -13.03
C GLN A 133 -14.23 6.93 -13.37
N MET A 134 -13.28 6.61 -12.50
CA MET A 134 -12.29 5.57 -12.75
C MET A 134 -12.92 4.17 -12.88
N TYR A 135 -13.95 3.89 -12.11
CA TYR A 135 -14.58 2.56 -12.05
C TYR A 135 -15.99 2.51 -12.67
N GLY A 136 -16.49 3.59 -13.28
CA GLY A 136 -17.82 3.66 -13.84
C GLY A 136 -18.94 3.49 -12.81
N LEU A 137 -18.75 4.01 -11.60
CA LEU A 137 -19.68 3.86 -10.48
C LEU A 137 -20.56 5.12 -10.33
N THR A 138 -21.74 4.93 -9.70
CA THR A 138 -22.48 6.07 -9.17
C THR A 138 -21.73 6.70 -7.98
N GLU A 139 -21.94 7.97 -7.70
CA GLU A 139 -21.28 8.65 -6.56
C GLU A 139 -21.58 7.96 -5.23
N GLN A 140 -22.80 7.45 -5.02
CA GLN A 140 -23.14 6.69 -3.81
C GLN A 140 -22.31 5.40 -3.67
N LYS A 141 -22.15 4.65 -4.78
CA LYS A 141 -21.31 3.44 -4.80
C LYS A 141 -19.84 3.80 -4.58
N ALA A 142 -19.38 4.88 -5.22
CA ALA A 142 -18.01 5.36 -5.04
C ALA A 142 -17.73 5.83 -3.61
N ALA A 143 -18.67 6.53 -2.97
CA ALA A 143 -18.57 6.93 -1.56
C ALA A 143 -18.46 5.71 -0.63
N THR A 144 -19.29 4.69 -0.86
CA THR A 144 -19.23 3.43 -0.11
C THR A 144 -17.89 2.71 -0.33
N ALA A 145 -17.40 2.67 -1.58
CA ALA A 145 -16.11 2.09 -1.92
C ALA A 145 -14.97 2.81 -1.20
N CYS A 146 -14.93 4.14 -1.22
CA CYS A 146 -13.92 4.94 -0.51
C CYS A 146 -13.90 4.61 0.99
N LYS A 147 -15.06 4.60 1.63
CA LYS A 147 -15.19 4.29 3.05
C LYS A 147 -14.69 2.88 3.39
N ASN A 148 -15.08 1.88 2.59
CA ASN A 148 -14.70 0.49 2.82
C ASN A 148 -13.21 0.27 2.62
N MET A 149 -12.62 0.84 1.56
CA MET A 149 -11.20 0.74 1.28
C MET A 149 -10.35 1.42 2.35
N ASP A 150 -10.72 2.61 2.78
CA ASP A 150 -10.01 3.32 3.84
C ASP A 150 -10.13 2.57 5.17
N LYS A 151 -11.29 1.97 5.46
CA LYS A 151 -11.45 1.08 6.63
C LYS A 151 -10.55 -0.14 6.56
N SER A 152 -10.45 -0.76 5.40
CA SER A 152 -9.59 -1.93 5.16
C SER A 152 -8.11 -1.59 5.35
N ARG A 153 -7.65 -0.51 4.71
CA ARG A 153 -6.26 -0.02 4.85
C ARG A 153 -5.91 0.31 6.29
N LYS A 154 -6.83 0.99 6.99
CA LYS A 154 -6.68 1.30 8.42
C LYS A 154 -6.57 0.04 9.26
N SER A 155 -7.42 -0.97 9.01
CA SER A 155 -7.39 -2.24 9.74
C SER A 155 -6.07 -3.00 9.51
N TYR A 156 -5.63 -3.07 8.25
CA TYR A 156 -4.35 -3.68 7.89
C TYR A 156 -3.18 -2.97 8.58
N HIS A 157 -3.11 -1.66 8.46
CA HIS A 157 -2.05 -0.86 9.07
C HIS A 157 -2.01 -1.03 10.59
N ASN A 158 -3.16 -0.91 11.26
CA ASN A 158 -3.25 -0.99 12.71
C ASN A 158 -3.02 -2.41 13.26
N PHE A 159 -3.07 -3.43 12.41
CA PHE A 159 -2.70 -4.80 12.79
C PHE A 159 -1.18 -4.94 12.94
N TYR A 160 -0.40 -4.32 12.04
CA TYR A 160 1.06 -4.42 12.06
C TYR A 160 1.74 -3.28 12.83
N SER A 161 1.10 -2.11 12.92
CA SER A 161 1.68 -0.90 13.48
C SER A 161 1.04 -0.52 14.82
N SER A 162 1.86 -0.08 15.76
CA SER A 162 1.41 0.56 17.00
C SER A 162 0.98 2.02 16.81
N VAL A 163 1.28 2.62 15.67
CA VAL A 163 0.90 3.98 15.32
C VAL A 163 -0.40 3.94 14.53
N LYS A 164 -1.28 4.92 14.73
CA LYS A 164 -2.56 4.98 14.01
C LYS A 164 -2.34 5.33 12.55
N TRP A 165 -3.08 4.68 11.67
CA TRP A 165 -3.09 4.99 10.25
C TRP A 165 -3.43 6.47 9.99
N GLY A 166 -2.57 7.14 9.22
CA GLY A 166 -2.69 8.58 8.97
C GLY A 166 -2.16 9.49 10.08
N ASP A 167 -1.48 8.96 11.08
CA ASP A 167 -0.83 9.77 12.11
C ASP A 167 0.43 10.43 11.50
N SER A 168 0.53 11.75 11.61
CA SER A 168 1.66 12.52 11.10
C SER A 168 2.99 12.28 11.83
N ARG A 169 2.95 11.52 12.91
CA ARG A 169 4.14 11.15 13.71
C ARG A 169 4.72 9.79 13.34
N ALA A 170 4.13 9.12 12.35
CA ALA A 170 4.57 7.80 11.88
C ALA A 170 5.88 7.83 11.09
#